data_0f3ff06b91faac3fd825e340fed3e99e
#
_entry.id   0f3ff06b91faac3fd825e340fed3e99e
#
_cell.length_a   1.000
_cell.length_b   1.000
_cell.length_c   1.000
_cell.angle_alpha   90.00
_cell.angle_beta   90.00
_cell.angle_gamma   90.00
#
_symmetry.space_group_name_H-M   'P 1'
#
loop_
_entity.id
_entity.type
_entity.pdbx_description
1 polymer ?
#
loop_
_entity_poly.entity_id
_entity_poly.type
_entity_poly.pdbx_seq_one_letter_code
_entity_poly.pdbx_strand_id
1 'polypeptide(L)'
;MLLQQYLPSQIAGLSGAQSLSYGSPEYEIEEHDALTEIPKQPLNYEASFPFDLVRPQDVWSSFSDSLTADTPPPEAYFHSPPSTSSTPVSDDEPALVAVIGVGYVGIQLVTAFAEHYSVIAYDVSEKRIHTVAQTLKECPSITYTTNPAQLAGATHFLIAVPTILHPDKRIDTSHLRTAVYTVGLYARPKATIVIESSVAVGMTRRLLTDLMVTRGLRGGMSPERVDPGRAIPRFTDIPKVLSGLDDISYGSLDSIVRLYSKVFASVVSVSSPEVAEMTKLYENCQRMVCIAYANEMADACSAHGIDPYEVCNAAATKPFGYLPYTPGLGVGGHCIPVNPYYLLSNSTFPVLQLATERMWSRPSRLCDELMETFLKSKTEGEFSKVAPRVLVVGVGFKRGQSGISHSPAVSLIQRLLDQWEAHVTFVDPLVKEQDLPYVPRLDENTEWNKEVLEQFDMIVVALKQLSLDFGVLEDLEGGVQVVNYCP
;
A
#
# COMPACT_ATOMS: atom_id res chain seq x y z
N MET A 1 2.09 19.77 -18.18
CA MET A 1 2.09 18.89 -19.34
C MET A 1 1.91 17.43 -18.88
N LEU A 2 0.89 17.12 -18.08
CA LEU A 2 0.59 15.77 -17.51
C LEU A 2 -0.90 15.61 -17.15
N LEU A 3 -1.80 16.12 -17.99
CA LEU A 3 -3.26 16.08 -17.75
C LEU A 3 -4.06 15.69 -19.01
N GLN A 4 -3.47 14.84 -19.89
CA GLN A 4 -4.13 14.51 -21.17
C GLN A 4 -4.46 13.02 -21.37
N GLN A 5 -4.61 12.21 -20.31
CA GLN A 5 -4.86 10.76 -20.48
C GLN A 5 -6.11 10.21 -19.76
N TYR A 6 -7.10 11.02 -19.45
CA TYR A 6 -8.38 10.51 -18.95
C TYR A 6 -9.56 11.22 -19.62
N LEU A 7 -9.81 10.92 -20.92
CA LEU A 7 -11.11 11.14 -21.55
C LEU A 7 -11.41 9.94 -22.46
N PRO A 8 -12.62 9.37 -22.40
CA PRO A 8 -13.04 8.35 -23.36
C PRO A 8 -13.26 8.97 -24.73
N SER A 9 -12.77 8.29 -25.75
CA SER A 9 -12.97 8.60 -27.16
C SER A 9 -14.44 8.42 -27.56
N GLN A 10 -15.19 9.50 -27.66
CA GLN A 10 -16.35 9.63 -28.58
C GLN A 10 -16.71 11.11 -28.65
N ILE A 11 -16.28 11.76 -29.72
CA ILE A 11 -17.02 12.72 -30.55
C ILE A 11 -16.08 13.03 -31.73
N ALA A 12 -16.34 12.40 -32.86
CA ALA A 12 -15.80 12.79 -34.14
C ALA A 12 -16.83 13.69 -34.85
N GLY A 13 -16.37 14.83 -35.33
CA GLY A 13 -17.04 15.56 -36.38
C GLY A 13 -17.57 16.95 -35.96
N LEU A 14 -16.75 17.97 -36.27
CA LEU A 14 -17.16 19.20 -36.96
C LEU A 14 -15.89 20.02 -37.25
N SER A 15 -15.56 20.12 -38.53
CA SER A 15 -14.51 20.99 -39.07
C SER A 15 -15.01 22.44 -39.12
N GLY A 16 -14.16 23.41 -38.74
CA GLY A 16 -14.40 24.82 -38.92
C GLY A 16 -13.34 25.68 -38.28
N ALA A 17 -12.32 26.04 -39.08
CA ALA A 17 -11.27 26.95 -38.66
C ALA A 17 -11.77 28.38 -38.50
N GLN A 18 -11.47 29.01 -37.36
CA GLN A 18 -11.25 30.46 -37.30
C GLN A 18 -10.30 30.76 -36.13
N SER A 19 -9.15 31.32 -36.48
CA SER A 19 -8.16 31.88 -35.59
C SER A 19 -8.66 33.16 -34.94
N LEU A 20 -8.73 33.18 -33.62
CA LEU A 20 -8.87 34.40 -32.84
C LEU A 20 -7.72 34.49 -31.84
N SER A 21 -6.87 35.48 -32.08
CA SER A 21 -5.82 35.93 -31.17
C SER A 21 -6.44 36.63 -29.96
N TYR A 22 -6.18 36.11 -28.75
CA TYR A 22 -6.45 36.83 -27.52
C TYR A 22 -5.16 37.30 -26.88
N GLY A 23 -5.07 38.63 -26.76
CA GLY A 23 -4.03 39.31 -26.00
C GLY A 23 -4.21 39.08 -24.50
N SER A 24 -3.09 38.98 -23.82
CA SER A 24 -2.97 38.88 -22.37
C SER A 24 -3.42 40.20 -21.72
N PRO A 25 -4.25 40.18 -20.68
CA PRO A 25 -4.41 41.36 -19.84
C PRO A 25 -3.27 41.38 -18.80
N GLU A 26 -2.47 42.44 -18.84
CA GLU A 26 -1.61 42.85 -17.73
C GLU A 26 -2.51 43.32 -16.58
N TYR A 27 -2.36 42.71 -15.41
CA TYR A 27 -2.93 43.21 -14.16
C TYR A 27 -1.83 44.01 -13.45
N GLU A 28 -2.02 45.32 -13.42
CA GLU A 28 -1.32 46.21 -12.48
C GLU A 28 -1.80 45.91 -11.06
N ILE A 29 -0.86 45.61 -10.19
CA ILE A 29 -1.10 45.48 -8.75
C ILE A 29 -0.89 46.88 -8.15
N GLU A 30 -1.97 47.55 -7.78
CA GLU A 30 -1.90 48.74 -6.91
C GLU A 30 -1.57 48.27 -5.48
N GLU A 31 -0.40 48.71 -4.98
CA GLU A 31 -0.03 48.62 -3.57
C GLU A 31 -0.89 49.61 -2.76
N HIS A 32 -1.82 49.06 -1.98
CA HIS A 32 -2.44 49.80 -0.90
C HIS A 32 -1.86 49.36 0.44
N ASP A 33 -0.96 50.22 0.97
CA ASP A 33 -0.56 50.20 2.37
C ASP A 33 -1.76 50.50 3.26
N ALA A 34 -2.20 49.50 4.02
CA ALA A 34 -3.00 49.70 5.21
C ALA A 34 -2.58 48.65 6.26
N LEU A 35 -1.56 49.02 7.03
CA LEU A 35 -1.23 48.38 8.30
C LEU A 35 -2.38 48.67 9.29
N THR A 36 -3.25 47.69 9.50
CA THR A 36 -4.12 47.64 10.67
C THR A 36 -3.63 46.58 11.63
N GLU A 37 -3.26 47.03 12.83
CA GLU A 37 -2.76 46.25 13.94
C GLU A 37 -3.73 45.13 14.32
N ILE A 38 -3.22 43.87 14.33
CA ILE A 38 -3.93 42.70 14.86
C ILE A 38 -3.79 42.74 16.41
N PRO A 39 -4.89 42.73 17.16
CA PRO A 39 -4.80 42.72 18.64
C PRO A 39 -4.26 41.37 19.11
N LYS A 40 -3.16 41.39 19.83
CA LYS A 40 -2.64 40.25 20.58
C LYS A 40 -3.51 40.01 21.81
N GLN A 41 -4.56 39.20 21.69
CA GLN A 41 -5.19 38.56 22.83
C GLN A 41 -5.20 37.05 22.61
N PRO A 42 -4.75 36.24 23.59
CA PRO A 42 -4.84 34.81 23.55
C PRO A 42 -6.32 34.39 23.68
N LEU A 43 -6.86 33.73 22.67
CA LEU A 43 -8.14 33.06 22.77
C LEU A 43 -7.99 31.83 23.65
N ASN A 44 -8.42 31.93 24.89
CA ASN A 44 -8.66 30.80 25.77
C ASN A 44 -9.88 30.04 25.23
N TYR A 45 -9.65 28.93 24.53
CA TYR A 45 -10.64 27.90 24.30
C TYR A 45 -10.41 26.78 25.32
N GLU A 46 -10.98 26.94 26.53
CA GLU A 46 -11.31 25.81 27.39
C GLU A 46 -12.61 25.16 26.86
N ALA A 47 -12.46 24.28 25.88
CA ALA A 47 -13.48 23.29 25.58
C ALA A 47 -13.03 22.01 26.28
N SER A 48 -13.68 21.65 27.37
CA SER A 48 -13.53 20.39 28.06
C SER A 48 -13.99 19.24 27.16
N PHE A 49 -13.04 18.61 26.46
CA PHE A 49 -13.20 17.28 25.90
C PHE A 49 -12.56 16.27 26.86
N PRO A 50 -13.25 15.20 27.22
CA PRO A 50 -12.68 14.16 28.07
C PRO A 50 -11.84 13.22 27.21
N PHE A 51 -10.63 13.61 26.87
CA PHE A 51 -9.60 12.72 26.39
C PHE A 51 -8.37 12.94 27.28
N ASP A 52 -8.06 11.91 28.07
CA ASP A 52 -6.74 11.79 28.68
C ASP A 52 -5.71 11.75 27.57
N LEU A 53 -5.15 12.90 27.25
CA LEU A 53 -3.98 13.03 26.39
C LEU A 53 -2.81 12.40 27.15
N VAL A 54 -2.48 11.16 26.78
CA VAL A 54 -1.18 10.55 27.12
C VAL A 54 -0.12 11.54 26.67
N ARG A 55 0.70 12.01 27.62
CA ARG A 55 1.70 13.04 27.34
C ARG A 55 2.70 12.49 26.30
N PRO A 56 3.17 13.32 25.37
CA PRO A 56 4.15 12.88 24.36
C PRO A 56 5.38 12.18 24.96
N GLN A 57 5.77 12.49 26.17
CA GLN A 57 6.91 11.89 26.87
C GLN A 57 6.65 10.43 27.27
N ASP A 58 5.42 10.04 27.58
CA ASP A 58 5.08 8.69 28.01
C ASP A 58 4.95 7.74 26.80
N VAL A 59 4.60 8.28 25.63
CA VAL A 59 4.59 7.55 24.35
C VAL A 59 6.03 7.26 23.89
N TRP A 60 6.96 8.20 24.09
CA TRP A 60 8.35 8.04 23.67
C TRP A 60 9.11 7.00 24.47
N SER A 61 8.86 6.87 25.77
CA SER A 61 9.52 5.85 26.59
C SER A 61 9.09 4.43 26.21
N SER A 62 7.81 4.21 25.93
CA SER A 62 7.30 2.91 25.50
C SER A 62 7.71 2.55 24.06
N PHE A 63 7.87 3.54 23.16
CA PHE A 63 8.32 3.31 21.78
C PHE A 63 9.84 3.10 21.67
N SER A 64 10.65 3.76 22.48
CA SER A 64 12.10 3.53 22.50
C SER A 64 12.42 2.10 22.99
N ASP A 65 11.71 1.61 24.00
CA ASP A 65 11.89 0.26 24.52
C ASP A 65 11.39 -0.83 23.55
N SER A 66 10.33 -0.55 22.76
CA SER A 66 9.86 -1.51 21.74
C SER A 66 10.77 -1.61 20.51
N LEU A 67 11.61 -0.61 20.26
CA LEU A 67 12.63 -0.66 19.19
C LEU A 67 13.91 -1.37 19.64
N THR A 68 14.11 -1.58 20.95
CA THR A 68 15.27 -2.29 21.54
C THR A 68 14.95 -3.73 21.90
N ALA A 69 13.68 -4.14 21.99
CA ALA A 69 13.28 -5.53 22.21
C ALA A 69 13.37 -6.38 20.91
N ASP A 70 14.50 -6.29 20.23
CA ASP A 70 14.81 -7.19 19.15
C ASP A 70 15.26 -8.52 19.74
N THR A 71 14.46 -9.56 19.56
CA THR A 71 14.93 -10.93 19.70
C THR A 71 16.15 -11.06 18.79
N PRO A 72 17.34 -11.41 19.30
CA PRO A 72 18.47 -11.72 18.45
C PRO A 72 18.03 -12.82 17.48
N PRO A 73 18.55 -12.85 16.24
CA PRO A 73 18.25 -13.94 15.33
C PRO A 73 18.53 -15.28 16.04
N PRO A 74 17.70 -16.30 15.83
CA PRO A 74 17.84 -17.56 16.53
C PRO A 74 19.28 -18.08 16.36
N GLU A 75 19.90 -18.53 17.45
CA GLU A 75 21.31 -18.97 17.53
C GLU A 75 21.70 -20.06 16.49
N ALA A 76 20.72 -20.66 15.82
CA ALA A 76 20.91 -21.64 14.77
C ALA A 76 21.65 -21.14 13.51
N TYR A 77 21.88 -19.82 13.39
CA TYR A 77 22.56 -19.23 12.22
C TYR A 77 24.03 -18.83 12.46
N PHE A 78 24.60 -19.14 13.62
CA PHE A 78 26.03 -18.94 13.90
C PHE A 78 26.92 -20.04 13.31
N HIS A 79 26.72 -20.36 12.04
CA HIS A 79 27.79 -21.05 11.30
C HIS A 79 28.85 -20.01 10.95
N SER A 80 30.12 -20.37 11.18
CA SER A 80 31.26 -19.54 10.76
C SER A 80 31.03 -19.08 9.32
N PRO A 81 31.18 -17.78 9.01
CA PRO A 81 30.96 -17.29 7.66
C PRO A 81 31.82 -18.12 6.69
N PRO A 82 31.28 -18.59 5.57
CA PRO A 82 32.08 -19.21 4.55
C PRO A 82 33.20 -18.23 4.19
N SER A 83 34.37 -18.74 3.81
CA SER A 83 35.49 -17.90 3.38
C SER A 83 35.08 -17.08 2.17
N THR A 84 34.45 -15.93 2.43
CA THR A 84 34.08 -14.98 1.38
C THR A 84 35.35 -14.42 0.75
N SER A 85 35.37 -14.31 -0.57
CA SER A 85 36.48 -13.66 -1.28
C SER A 85 36.76 -12.31 -0.63
N SER A 86 37.97 -12.10 -0.15
CA SER A 86 38.45 -10.83 0.40
C SER A 86 38.66 -9.77 -0.70
N THR A 87 38.52 -10.16 -1.97
CA THR A 87 38.74 -9.29 -3.12
C THR A 87 37.57 -8.29 -3.24
N PRO A 88 37.82 -6.99 -3.14
CA PRO A 88 36.80 -5.96 -3.32
C PRO A 88 36.17 -6.02 -4.72
N VAL A 89 34.87 -5.65 -4.80
CA VAL A 89 34.18 -5.43 -6.09
C VAL A 89 34.87 -4.31 -6.83
N SER A 90 35.22 -4.51 -8.10
CA SER A 90 35.74 -3.47 -9.00
C SER A 90 34.58 -2.69 -9.63
N ASP A 91 34.75 -1.38 -9.82
CA ASP A 91 33.75 -0.55 -10.51
C ASP A 91 33.63 -0.92 -12.01
N ASP A 92 34.63 -1.61 -12.60
CA ASP A 92 34.62 -2.11 -13.97
C ASP A 92 34.13 -3.57 -14.08
N GLU A 93 33.89 -4.25 -12.97
CA GLU A 93 33.40 -5.62 -12.94
C GLU A 93 31.95 -5.67 -13.46
N PRO A 94 31.60 -6.65 -14.33
CA PRO A 94 30.22 -6.84 -14.74
C PRO A 94 29.30 -7.02 -13.53
N ALA A 95 28.22 -6.25 -13.46
CA ALA A 95 27.30 -6.32 -12.33
C ALA A 95 26.57 -7.67 -12.30
N LEU A 96 26.65 -8.35 -11.16
CA LEU A 96 25.81 -9.48 -10.80
C LEU A 96 24.87 -9.02 -9.69
N VAL A 97 23.56 -9.01 -9.98
CA VAL A 97 22.54 -8.45 -9.11
C VAL A 97 21.84 -9.56 -8.33
N ALA A 98 21.84 -9.50 -7.01
CA ALA A 98 21.06 -10.39 -6.16
C ALA A 98 19.79 -9.66 -5.68
N VAL A 99 18.62 -10.20 -6.00
CA VAL A 99 17.34 -9.74 -5.45
C VAL A 99 16.96 -10.63 -4.28
N ILE A 100 16.87 -10.04 -3.09
CA ILE A 100 16.60 -10.71 -1.82
C ILE A 100 15.12 -10.55 -1.48
N GLY A 101 14.38 -11.65 -1.49
CA GLY A 101 12.92 -11.65 -1.41
C GLY A 101 12.28 -11.50 -2.78
N VAL A 102 11.74 -12.59 -3.33
CA VAL A 102 11.07 -12.59 -4.65
C VAL A 102 9.55 -12.60 -4.51
N GLY A 103 9.03 -11.77 -3.59
CA GLY A 103 7.62 -11.43 -3.45
C GLY A 103 7.08 -10.65 -4.65
N TYR A 104 5.99 -9.90 -4.44
CA TYR A 104 5.37 -9.09 -5.49
C TYR A 104 6.33 -8.04 -6.09
N VAL A 105 7.08 -7.33 -5.24
CA VAL A 105 8.08 -6.34 -5.65
C VAL A 105 9.30 -7.02 -6.25
N GLY A 106 9.83 -8.03 -5.55
CA GLY A 106 11.06 -8.70 -5.97
C GLY A 106 10.98 -9.36 -7.34
N ILE A 107 9.83 -9.93 -7.72
CA ILE A 107 9.66 -10.50 -9.07
C ILE A 107 9.72 -9.43 -10.17
N GLN A 108 9.22 -8.21 -9.92
CA GLN A 108 9.33 -7.08 -10.84
C GLN A 108 10.79 -6.65 -11.01
N LEU A 109 11.53 -6.58 -9.90
CA LEU A 109 12.97 -6.28 -9.93
C LEU A 109 13.73 -7.37 -10.68
N VAL A 110 13.53 -8.65 -10.36
CA VAL A 110 14.17 -9.77 -11.08
C VAL A 110 13.94 -9.66 -12.57
N THR A 111 12.69 -9.46 -13.00
CA THR A 111 12.32 -9.36 -14.42
C THR A 111 13.02 -8.18 -15.09
N ALA A 112 12.92 -6.99 -14.51
CA ALA A 112 13.47 -5.77 -15.11
C ALA A 112 15.01 -5.79 -15.17
N PHE A 113 15.67 -6.25 -14.10
CA PHE A 113 17.13 -6.31 -14.07
C PHE A 113 17.69 -7.43 -14.95
N ALA A 114 16.98 -8.55 -15.13
CA ALA A 114 17.42 -9.66 -15.97
C ALA A 114 17.48 -9.32 -17.48
N GLU A 115 16.84 -8.25 -17.92
CA GLU A 115 16.98 -7.72 -19.28
C GLU A 115 18.37 -7.13 -19.54
N HIS A 116 19.09 -6.73 -18.50
CA HIS A 116 20.35 -5.99 -18.62
C HIS A 116 21.52 -6.65 -17.89
N TYR A 117 21.27 -7.53 -16.93
CA TYR A 117 22.25 -8.10 -16.02
C TYR A 117 22.01 -9.59 -15.76
N SER A 118 23.02 -10.29 -15.28
CA SER A 118 22.84 -11.57 -14.60
C SER A 118 22.21 -11.32 -13.23
N VAL A 119 21.18 -12.11 -12.88
CA VAL A 119 20.40 -11.91 -11.65
C VAL A 119 20.37 -13.21 -10.82
N ILE A 120 20.57 -13.07 -9.53
CA ILE A 120 20.29 -14.11 -8.54
C ILE A 120 18.96 -13.77 -7.86
N ALA A 121 17.94 -14.59 -8.09
CA ALA A 121 16.65 -14.53 -7.44
C ALA A 121 16.69 -15.39 -6.18
N TYR A 122 16.82 -14.75 -5.01
CA TYR A 122 16.92 -15.43 -3.73
C TYR A 122 15.69 -15.25 -2.87
N ASP A 123 15.16 -16.35 -2.34
CA ASP A 123 14.11 -16.35 -1.31
C ASP A 123 14.32 -17.52 -0.37
N VAL A 124 13.89 -17.39 0.89
CA VAL A 124 13.95 -18.47 1.88
C VAL A 124 12.91 -19.56 1.62
N SER A 125 11.89 -19.28 0.82
CA SER A 125 10.80 -20.19 0.49
C SER A 125 11.05 -20.95 -0.81
N GLU A 126 11.31 -22.26 -0.72
CA GLU A 126 11.44 -23.15 -1.90
C GLU A 126 10.20 -23.09 -2.80
N LYS A 127 8.99 -23.08 -2.19
CA LYS A 127 7.73 -22.95 -2.92
C LYS A 127 7.69 -21.66 -3.73
N ARG A 128 8.17 -20.55 -3.16
CA ARG A 128 8.20 -19.26 -3.84
C ARG A 128 9.17 -19.26 -5.01
N ILE A 129 10.38 -19.75 -4.79
CA ILE A 129 11.42 -19.89 -5.83
C ILE A 129 10.90 -20.75 -7.00
N HIS A 130 10.29 -21.89 -6.70
CA HIS A 130 9.71 -22.76 -7.73
C HIS A 130 8.63 -22.04 -8.54
N THR A 131 7.70 -21.34 -7.87
CA THR A 131 6.63 -20.57 -8.53
C THR A 131 7.20 -19.49 -9.44
N VAL A 132 8.22 -18.74 -8.98
CA VAL A 132 8.84 -17.67 -9.74
C VAL A 132 9.58 -18.22 -10.97
N ALA A 133 10.31 -19.33 -10.82
CA ALA A 133 11.01 -20.00 -11.93
C ALA A 133 10.03 -20.45 -13.01
N GLN A 134 8.88 -21.02 -12.62
CA GLN A 134 7.81 -21.39 -13.58
C GLN A 134 7.21 -20.16 -14.25
N THR A 135 6.99 -19.07 -13.52
CA THR A 135 6.38 -17.84 -14.06
C THR A 135 7.28 -17.16 -15.09
N LEU A 136 8.58 -17.09 -14.82
CA LEU A 136 9.56 -16.41 -15.68
C LEU A 136 10.16 -17.33 -16.76
N LYS A 137 9.67 -18.58 -16.89
CA LYS A 137 10.03 -19.54 -17.95
C LYS A 137 11.53 -19.64 -18.19
N GLU A 138 12.28 -20.02 -17.14
CA GLU A 138 13.72 -20.34 -17.23
C GLU A 138 14.55 -19.31 -18.04
N CYS A 139 14.49 -18.05 -17.64
CA CYS A 139 15.30 -17.01 -18.25
C CYS A 139 16.80 -17.32 -17.94
N PRO A 140 17.68 -17.51 -18.94
CA PRO A 140 19.06 -17.95 -18.72
C PRO A 140 19.92 -16.92 -17.97
N SER A 141 19.49 -15.65 -17.87
CA SER A 141 20.17 -14.63 -17.06
C SER A 141 19.79 -14.69 -15.58
N ILE A 142 18.87 -15.59 -15.18
CA ILE A 142 18.38 -15.68 -13.80
C ILE A 142 18.80 -16.99 -13.15
N THR A 143 19.46 -16.89 -12.00
CA THR A 143 19.73 -18.03 -11.10
C THR A 143 18.71 -18.01 -9.97
N TYR A 144 17.92 -19.07 -9.82
CA TYR A 144 16.91 -19.21 -8.78
C TYR A 144 17.49 -20.04 -7.63
N THR A 145 17.43 -19.52 -6.39
CA THR A 145 18.05 -20.22 -5.26
C THR A 145 17.43 -19.89 -3.91
N THR A 146 17.45 -20.87 -3.01
CA THR A 146 17.24 -20.71 -1.57
C THR A 146 18.55 -20.80 -0.78
N ASN A 147 19.67 -21.11 -1.47
CA ASN A 147 20.97 -21.24 -0.82
C ASN A 147 21.70 -19.89 -0.75
N PRO A 148 21.85 -19.30 0.46
CA PRO A 148 22.49 -18.00 0.62
C PRO A 148 23.98 -18.00 0.22
N ALA A 149 24.66 -19.13 0.15
CA ALA A 149 26.05 -19.22 -0.28
C ALA A 149 26.23 -18.76 -1.76
N GLN A 150 25.20 -18.88 -2.59
CA GLN A 150 25.24 -18.42 -3.98
C GLN A 150 25.26 -16.87 -4.10
N LEU A 151 24.99 -16.17 -3.01
CA LEU A 151 25.06 -14.70 -2.96
C LEU A 151 26.50 -14.17 -2.98
N ALA A 152 27.50 -14.98 -2.65
CA ALA A 152 28.89 -14.55 -2.47
C ALA A 152 29.52 -13.90 -3.71
N GLY A 153 29.02 -14.16 -4.92
CA GLY A 153 29.49 -13.54 -6.16
C GLY A 153 28.83 -12.21 -6.50
N ALA A 154 27.74 -11.85 -5.84
CA ALA A 154 26.98 -10.66 -6.20
C ALA A 154 27.72 -9.37 -5.90
N THR A 155 27.54 -8.40 -6.79
CA THR A 155 28.10 -7.03 -6.69
C THR A 155 27.09 -6.05 -6.11
N HIS A 156 25.80 -6.30 -6.35
CA HIS A 156 24.68 -5.48 -5.89
C HIS A 156 23.59 -6.36 -5.29
N PHE A 157 23.03 -5.91 -4.17
CA PHE A 157 21.99 -6.62 -3.42
C PHE A 157 20.77 -5.71 -3.30
N LEU A 158 19.64 -6.10 -3.88
CA LEU A 158 18.37 -5.38 -3.82
C LEU A 158 17.48 -6.09 -2.82
N ILE A 159 17.21 -5.48 -1.67
CA ILE A 159 16.44 -6.09 -0.59
C ILE A 159 14.98 -5.69 -0.69
N ALA A 160 14.12 -6.63 -1.10
CA ALA A 160 12.70 -6.47 -1.36
C ALA A 160 11.83 -7.43 -0.54
N VAL A 161 12.18 -7.60 0.74
CA VAL A 161 11.44 -8.47 1.67
C VAL A 161 10.23 -7.75 2.27
N PRO A 162 9.18 -8.49 2.68
CA PRO A 162 8.02 -7.88 3.30
C PRO A 162 8.37 -7.27 4.66
N THR A 163 7.71 -6.16 4.97
CA THR A 163 7.62 -5.56 6.29
C THR A 163 6.17 -5.67 6.74
N ILE A 164 5.93 -6.22 7.92
CA ILE A 164 4.62 -6.65 8.38
C ILE A 164 4.11 -5.70 9.45
N LEU A 165 2.79 -5.46 9.49
CA LEU A 165 2.14 -4.77 10.58
C LEU A 165 1.51 -5.80 11.52
N HIS A 166 1.90 -5.77 12.78
CA HIS A 166 1.29 -6.58 13.83
C HIS A 166 -0.16 -6.12 14.12
N PRO A 167 -1.00 -6.96 14.76
CA PRO A 167 -2.36 -6.56 15.16
C PRO A 167 -2.39 -5.31 16.05
N ASP A 168 -1.39 -5.11 16.88
CA ASP A 168 -1.21 -3.94 17.75
C ASP A 168 -0.62 -2.71 17.03
N LYS A 169 -0.52 -2.79 15.70
CA LYS A 169 -0.01 -1.72 14.81
C LYS A 169 1.49 -1.45 14.92
N ARG A 170 2.26 -2.27 15.63
CA ARG A 170 3.73 -2.22 15.58
C ARG A 170 4.23 -2.80 14.26
N ILE A 171 5.35 -2.25 13.79
CA ILE A 171 5.99 -2.67 12.55
C ILE A 171 6.97 -3.79 12.86
N ASP A 172 6.84 -4.92 12.18
CA ASP A 172 7.81 -5.99 12.21
C ASP A 172 8.86 -5.80 11.10
N THR A 173 10.09 -5.61 11.51
CA THR A 173 11.27 -5.48 10.63
C THR A 173 12.16 -6.72 10.64
N SER A 174 11.74 -7.81 11.27
CA SER A 174 12.54 -9.04 11.44
C SER A 174 13.04 -9.61 10.12
N HIS A 175 12.17 -9.71 9.12
CA HIS A 175 12.55 -10.17 7.79
C HIS A 175 13.61 -9.28 7.14
N LEU A 176 13.48 -7.97 7.28
CA LEU A 176 14.43 -7.01 6.73
C LEU A 176 15.80 -7.11 7.43
N ARG A 177 15.82 -7.21 8.76
CA ARG A 177 17.04 -7.39 9.54
C ARG A 177 17.74 -8.72 9.19
N THR A 178 16.98 -9.81 9.07
CA THR A 178 17.50 -11.10 8.63
C THR A 178 18.09 -11.05 7.23
N ALA A 179 17.42 -10.38 6.29
CA ALA A 179 17.92 -10.20 4.94
C ALA A 179 19.23 -9.39 4.91
N VAL A 180 19.30 -8.26 5.62
CA VAL A 180 20.52 -7.44 5.75
C VAL A 180 21.66 -8.24 6.40
N TYR A 181 21.36 -9.00 7.46
CA TYR A 181 22.35 -9.88 8.10
C TYR A 181 22.87 -10.94 7.12
N THR A 182 21.98 -11.64 6.42
CA THR A 182 22.35 -12.65 5.42
C THR A 182 23.25 -12.06 4.34
N VAL A 183 22.86 -10.92 3.77
CA VAL A 183 23.69 -10.20 2.79
C VAL A 183 25.05 -9.85 3.39
N GLY A 184 25.08 -9.35 4.61
CA GLY A 184 26.32 -9.00 5.32
C GLY A 184 27.30 -10.17 5.46
N LEU A 185 26.82 -11.40 5.58
CA LEU A 185 27.68 -12.60 5.67
C LEU A 185 28.39 -12.91 4.34
N TYR A 186 27.73 -12.67 3.20
CA TYR A 186 28.20 -13.10 1.88
C TYR A 186 28.72 -11.97 0.99
N ALA A 187 28.36 -10.71 1.28
CA ALA A 187 28.79 -9.57 0.48
C ALA A 187 30.30 -9.36 0.53
N ARG A 188 30.91 -9.15 -0.63
CA ARG A 188 32.33 -8.74 -0.77
C ARG A 188 32.50 -7.25 -0.43
N PRO A 189 33.69 -6.83 0.02
CA PRO A 189 33.98 -5.39 0.17
C PRO A 189 33.62 -4.60 -1.10
N LYS A 190 33.15 -3.38 -0.95
CA LYS A 190 32.62 -2.48 -2.02
C LYS A 190 31.36 -2.98 -2.75
N ALA A 191 30.79 -4.13 -2.39
CA ALA A 191 29.47 -4.49 -2.87
C ALA A 191 28.42 -3.47 -2.37
N THR A 192 27.36 -3.26 -3.16
CA THR A 192 26.35 -2.23 -2.91
C THR A 192 25.05 -2.88 -2.43
N ILE A 193 24.52 -2.41 -1.31
CA ILE A 193 23.23 -2.85 -0.76
C ILE A 193 22.20 -1.75 -0.96
N VAL A 194 21.05 -2.08 -1.56
CA VAL A 194 19.93 -1.17 -1.77
C VAL A 194 18.69 -1.71 -1.07
N ILE A 195 18.13 -0.91 -0.16
CA ILE A 195 16.83 -1.22 0.45
C ILE A 195 15.73 -0.78 -0.51
N GLU A 196 14.94 -1.74 -0.98
CA GLU A 196 13.74 -1.53 -1.81
C GLU A 196 12.46 -1.56 -0.97
N SER A 197 12.49 -2.29 0.15
CA SER A 197 11.38 -2.42 1.08
C SER A 197 10.99 -1.07 1.66
N SER A 198 9.68 -0.86 1.87
CA SER A 198 9.20 0.34 2.58
C SER A 198 9.62 0.29 4.05
N VAL A 199 10.16 1.38 4.56
CA VAL A 199 10.69 1.48 5.92
C VAL A 199 10.35 2.84 6.54
N ALA A 200 10.48 2.94 7.88
CA ALA A 200 10.37 4.22 8.58
C ALA A 200 11.58 5.12 8.26
N VAL A 201 11.40 6.43 8.38
CA VAL A 201 12.46 7.41 8.11
C VAL A 201 13.68 7.17 9.00
N GLY A 202 14.87 7.11 8.38
CA GLY A 202 16.14 6.83 9.04
C GLY A 202 16.46 5.34 9.22
N MET A 203 15.58 4.43 8.81
CA MET A 203 15.76 3.00 9.01
C MET A 203 16.90 2.44 8.13
N THR A 204 17.00 2.86 6.88
CA THR A 204 18.07 2.43 5.96
C THR A 204 19.45 2.71 6.55
N ARG A 205 19.64 3.92 7.03
CA ARG A 205 20.90 4.31 7.70
C ARG A 205 21.17 3.44 8.92
N ARG A 206 20.18 3.26 9.80
CA ARG A 206 20.30 2.44 11.01
C ARG A 206 20.65 0.99 10.70
N LEU A 207 20.11 0.42 9.63
CA LEU A 207 20.36 -0.97 9.25
C LEU A 207 21.73 -1.18 8.60
N LEU A 208 22.20 -0.20 7.82
CA LEU A 208 23.37 -0.40 6.96
C LEU A 208 24.68 0.17 7.53
N THR A 209 24.64 1.20 8.40
CA THR A 209 25.85 1.91 8.83
C THR A 209 26.94 0.98 9.39
N ASP A 210 26.61 0.19 10.40
CA ASP A 210 27.60 -0.69 11.04
C ASP A 210 28.17 -1.72 10.06
N LEU A 211 27.31 -2.27 9.22
CA LEU A 211 27.68 -3.25 8.21
C LEU A 211 28.57 -2.62 7.13
N MET A 212 28.24 -1.41 6.68
CA MET A 212 29.04 -0.67 5.68
C MET A 212 30.43 -0.35 6.23
N VAL A 213 30.53 0.15 7.46
CA VAL A 213 31.80 0.49 8.10
C VAL A 213 32.66 -0.76 8.33
N THR A 214 32.07 -1.82 8.89
CA THR A 214 32.83 -3.03 9.28
C THR A 214 33.26 -3.89 8.08
N ARG A 215 32.44 -3.91 7.01
CA ARG A 215 32.69 -4.75 5.83
C ARG A 215 33.15 -3.95 4.60
N GLY A 216 33.25 -2.64 4.69
CA GLY A 216 33.64 -1.75 3.57
C GLY A 216 32.65 -1.80 2.41
N LEU A 217 31.33 -1.83 2.71
CA LEU A 217 30.27 -1.90 1.73
C LEU A 217 29.78 -0.51 1.32
N ARG A 218 29.07 -0.43 0.20
CA ARG A 218 28.26 0.70 -0.23
C ARG A 218 26.79 0.45 0.09
N GLY A 219 26.00 1.50 0.24
CA GLY A 219 24.57 1.31 0.54
C GLY A 219 23.71 2.51 0.26
N GLY A 220 22.41 2.25 0.13
CA GLY A 220 21.41 3.28 -0.08
C GLY A 220 19.98 2.76 -0.08
N MET A 221 19.07 3.62 -0.53
CA MET A 221 17.63 3.38 -0.57
C MET A 221 17.07 3.70 -1.95
N SER A 222 16.19 2.83 -2.42
CA SER A 222 15.41 3.03 -3.63
C SER A 222 13.99 2.50 -3.40
N PRO A 223 13.05 3.33 -2.91
CA PRO A 223 11.72 2.86 -2.56
C PRO A 223 10.94 2.36 -3.78
N GLU A 224 10.26 1.24 -3.61
CA GLU A 224 9.39 0.71 -4.65
C GLU A 224 8.09 1.55 -4.76
N ARG A 225 7.65 1.84 -6.01
CA ARG A 225 6.53 2.73 -6.31
C ARG A 225 5.45 2.10 -7.19
N VAL A 226 5.38 0.76 -7.24
CA VAL A 226 4.34 0.06 -8.02
C VAL A 226 2.97 0.12 -7.35
N ASP A 227 1.95 0.05 -8.18
CA ASP A 227 0.54 -0.12 -7.77
C ASP A 227 0.07 -1.51 -8.24
N PRO A 228 -0.26 -2.43 -7.33
CA PRO A 228 -0.74 -3.76 -7.68
C PRO A 228 -1.91 -3.72 -8.66
N GLY A 229 -1.81 -4.53 -9.74
CA GLY A 229 -2.82 -4.60 -10.80
C GLY A 229 -2.73 -3.49 -11.86
N ARG A 230 -1.82 -2.52 -11.71
CA ARG A 230 -1.58 -1.50 -12.73
C ARG A 230 -0.49 -1.97 -13.71
N ALA A 231 -0.84 -2.04 -14.99
CA ALA A 231 0.10 -2.40 -16.06
C ALA A 231 0.71 -1.19 -16.79
N ILE A 232 0.06 -0.02 -16.73
CA ILE A 232 0.49 1.22 -17.38
C ILE A 232 0.56 2.35 -16.34
N PRO A 233 1.70 3.08 -16.25
CA PRO A 233 2.97 2.86 -16.96
C PRO A 233 3.61 1.52 -16.59
N ARG A 234 4.51 0.99 -17.46
CA ARG A 234 5.31 -0.21 -17.13
C ARG A 234 6.19 0.08 -15.91
N PHE A 235 6.59 -0.97 -15.22
CA PHE A 235 7.47 -0.85 -14.04
C PHE A 235 8.72 0.01 -14.30
N THR A 236 9.39 -0.24 -15.42
CA THR A 236 10.60 0.47 -15.83
C THR A 236 10.39 1.91 -16.31
N ASP A 237 9.14 2.29 -16.64
CA ASP A 237 8.79 3.65 -17.06
C ASP A 237 8.47 4.57 -15.87
N ILE A 238 8.27 4.01 -14.67
CA ILE A 238 8.06 4.79 -13.46
C ILE A 238 9.40 5.39 -13.01
N PRO A 239 9.55 6.72 -12.87
CA PRO A 239 10.80 7.32 -12.41
C PRO A 239 11.25 6.73 -11.08
N LYS A 240 12.45 6.17 -11.03
CA LYS A 240 12.98 5.51 -9.83
C LYS A 240 13.72 6.52 -8.95
N VAL A 241 13.33 6.61 -7.68
CA VAL A 241 13.99 7.47 -6.69
C VAL A 241 15.19 6.74 -6.11
N LEU A 242 16.36 7.37 -6.10
CA LEU A 242 17.63 6.77 -5.67
C LEU A 242 18.34 7.66 -4.65
N SER A 243 18.93 7.04 -3.64
CA SER A 243 19.79 7.72 -2.68
C SER A 243 20.94 6.82 -2.26
N GLY A 244 22.06 7.43 -1.87
CA GLY A 244 23.24 6.74 -1.34
C GLY A 244 23.59 7.21 0.06
N LEU A 245 24.31 6.38 0.82
CA LEU A 245 24.95 6.72 2.09
C LEU A 245 26.40 7.16 1.85
N ASP A 246 26.58 8.18 1.02
CA ASP A 246 27.91 8.67 0.59
C ASP A 246 28.69 9.31 1.74
N ASP A 247 28.02 9.78 2.77
CA ASP A 247 28.61 10.24 4.03
C ASP A 247 29.26 9.11 4.86
N ILE A 248 28.87 7.87 4.62
CA ILE A 248 29.44 6.67 5.26
C ILE A 248 30.43 5.98 4.31
N SER A 249 30.04 5.77 3.06
CA SER A 249 30.87 5.11 2.05
C SER A 249 30.72 5.83 0.71
N TYR A 250 31.78 6.59 0.38
CA TYR A 250 31.84 7.38 -0.86
C TYR A 250 31.61 6.51 -2.11
N GLY A 251 30.84 7.04 -3.06
CA GLY A 251 30.48 6.36 -4.31
C GLY A 251 29.29 5.40 -4.16
N SER A 252 28.56 5.44 -3.03
CA SER A 252 27.33 4.68 -2.83
C SER A 252 26.26 5.07 -3.84
N LEU A 253 25.94 6.36 -3.96
CA LEU A 253 24.95 6.86 -4.93
C LEU A 253 25.36 6.58 -6.36
N ASP A 254 26.62 6.83 -6.71
CA ASP A 254 27.13 6.59 -8.06
C ASP A 254 26.99 5.12 -8.49
N SER A 255 27.29 4.19 -7.59
CA SER A 255 27.13 2.75 -7.83
C SER A 255 25.67 2.41 -8.11
N ILE A 256 24.73 2.94 -7.32
CA ILE A 256 23.30 2.72 -7.48
C ILE A 256 22.79 3.34 -8.78
N VAL A 257 23.15 4.59 -9.06
CA VAL A 257 22.73 5.29 -10.28
C VAL A 257 23.22 4.56 -11.54
N ARG A 258 24.48 4.12 -11.59
CA ARG A 258 25.01 3.35 -12.73
C ARG A 258 24.24 2.07 -12.98
N LEU A 259 23.82 1.37 -11.91
CA LEU A 259 23.04 0.13 -12.03
C LEU A 259 21.62 0.42 -12.55
N TYR A 260 20.90 1.33 -11.89
CA TYR A 260 19.48 1.56 -12.15
C TYR A 260 19.21 2.32 -13.46
N SER A 261 20.10 3.21 -13.89
CA SER A 261 19.93 4.00 -15.13
C SER A 261 19.93 3.16 -16.42
N LYS A 262 20.39 1.90 -16.36
CA LYS A 262 20.28 0.98 -17.50
C LYS A 262 18.93 0.28 -17.54
N VAL A 263 18.22 0.22 -16.43
CA VAL A 263 16.97 -0.54 -16.26
C VAL A 263 15.75 0.38 -16.34
N PHE A 264 15.82 1.55 -15.72
CA PHE A 264 14.70 2.48 -15.63
C PHE A 264 14.86 3.63 -16.63
N ALA A 265 13.77 3.97 -17.30
CA ALA A 265 13.74 5.08 -18.28
C ALA A 265 14.13 6.44 -17.65
N SER A 266 13.92 6.60 -16.36
CA SER A 266 14.28 7.81 -15.62
C SER A 266 14.64 7.49 -14.18
N VAL A 267 15.68 8.13 -13.66
CA VAL A 267 16.08 8.04 -12.25
C VAL A 267 16.12 9.45 -11.64
N VAL A 268 15.74 9.55 -10.38
CA VAL A 268 15.71 10.79 -9.60
C VAL A 268 16.60 10.60 -8.37
N SER A 269 17.80 11.15 -8.41
CA SER A 269 18.70 11.14 -7.26
C SER A 269 18.26 12.14 -6.20
N VAL A 270 18.20 11.71 -4.95
CA VAL A 270 17.88 12.57 -3.80
C VAL A 270 19.04 12.60 -2.81
N SER A 271 19.07 13.62 -1.96
CA SER A 271 20.22 13.96 -1.13
C SER A 271 20.57 12.96 -0.02
N SER A 272 19.60 12.15 0.41
CA SER A 272 19.82 11.13 1.46
C SER A 272 18.78 10.02 1.42
N PRO A 273 19.07 8.86 2.03
CA PRO A 273 18.06 7.80 2.20
C PRO A 273 16.80 8.25 2.91
N GLU A 274 16.91 9.14 3.88
CA GLU A 274 15.78 9.69 4.62
C GLU A 274 14.79 10.44 3.70
N VAL A 275 15.32 11.15 2.68
CA VAL A 275 14.48 11.81 1.66
C VAL A 275 13.79 10.77 0.78
N ALA A 276 14.49 9.72 0.37
CA ALA A 276 13.89 8.64 -0.43
C ALA A 276 12.79 7.89 0.35
N GLU A 277 13.05 7.54 1.62
CA GLU A 277 12.08 6.93 2.54
C GLU A 277 10.84 7.81 2.72
N MET A 278 11.05 9.11 3.02
CA MET A 278 9.96 10.07 3.18
C MET A 278 9.16 10.24 1.89
N THR A 279 9.79 10.22 0.71
CA THR A 279 9.08 10.33 -0.59
C THR A 279 8.02 9.24 -0.73
N LYS A 280 8.35 7.99 -0.43
CA LYS A 280 7.40 6.88 -0.48
C LYS A 280 6.28 7.05 0.54
N LEU A 281 6.63 7.42 1.76
CA LEU A 281 5.64 7.64 2.82
C LEU A 281 4.74 8.83 2.50
N TYR A 282 5.28 9.91 1.94
CA TYR A 282 4.52 11.08 1.53
C TYR A 282 3.42 10.72 0.52
N GLU A 283 3.76 9.94 -0.52
CA GLU A 283 2.81 9.49 -1.55
C GLU A 283 1.68 8.64 -0.97
N ASN A 284 2.01 7.67 -0.11
CA ASN A 284 1.03 6.73 0.43
C ASN A 284 0.20 7.33 1.58
N CYS A 285 0.80 8.17 2.42
CA CYS A 285 0.09 8.88 3.49
C CYS A 285 -0.88 9.93 2.93
N GLN A 286 -0.49 10.65 1.86
CA GLN A 286 -1.41 11.53 1.14
C GLN A 286 -2.63 10.75 0.66
N ARG A 287 -2.42 9.56 0.06
CA ARG A 287 -3.52 8.72 -0.41
C ARG A 287 -4.44 8.29 0.72
N MET A 288 -3.91 7.91 1.89
CA MET A 288 -4.72 7.59 3.07
C MET A 288 -5.61 8.75 3.49
N VAL A 289 -5.05 9.97 3.59
CA VAL A 289 -5.82 11.17 3.95
C VAL A 289 -6.89 11.50 2.90
N CYS A 290 -6.55 11.39 1.62
CA CYS A 290 -7.53 11.66 0.53
C CYS A 290 -8.68 10.65 0.53
N ILE A 291 -8.39 9.37 0.78
CA ILE A 291 -9.44 8.33 0.89
C ILE A 291 -10.30 8.58 2.13
N ALA A 292 -9.69 8.93 3.27
CA ALA A 292 -10.43 9.28 4.47
C ALA A 292 -11.35 10.48 4.23
N TYR A 293 -10.85 11.52 3.59
CA TYR A 293 -11.66 12.67 3.19
C TYR A 293 -12.86 12.28 2.30
N ALA A 294 -12.63 11.46 1.26
CA ALA A 294 -13.70 11.01 0.39
C ALA A 294 -14.79 10.21 1.14
N ASN A 295 -14.39 9.38 2.09
CA ASN A 295 -15.31 8.60 2.92
C ASN A 295 -16.08 9.45 3.93
N GLU A 296 -15.43 10.43 4.59
CA GLU A 296 -16.09 11.35 5.51
C GLU A 296 -17.08 12.27 4.76
N MET A 297 -16.74 12.68 3.54
CA MET A 297 -17.67 13.43 2.67
C MET A 297 -18.88 12.59 2.26
N ALA A 298 -18.71 11.29 2.02
CA ALA A 298 -19.83 10.38 1.75
C ALA A 298 -20.76 10.25 2.95
N ASP A 299 -20.20 10.12 4.16
CA ASP A 299 -20.99 10.09 5.40
C ASP A 299 -21.77 11.40 5.58
N ALA A 300 -21.16 12.54 5.28
CA ALA A 300 -21.86 13.85 5.30
C ALA A 300 -22.97 13.93 4.25
N CYS A 301 -22.78 13.41 3.04
CA CYS A 301 -23.80 13.34 2.00
C CYS A 301 -25.01 12.52 2.46
N SER A 302 -24.79 11.38 3.13
CA SER A 302 -25.87 10.53 3.63
C SER A 302 -26.80 11.25 4.60
N ALA A 303 -26.27 12.12 5.46
CA ALA A 303 -27.05 12.92 6.40
C ALA A 303 -28.03 13.89 5.70
N HIS A 304 -27.79 14.22 4.43
CA HIS A 304 -28.61 15.10 3.59
C HIS A 304 -29.42 14.34 2.52
N GLY A 305 -29.35 13.00 2.48
CA GLY A 305 -29.99 12.20 1.44
C GLY A 305 -29.38 12.40 0.04
N ILE A 306 -28.09 12.77 -0.02
CA ILE A 306 -27.35 13.04 -1.28
C ILE A 306 -26.55 11.79 -1.66
N ASP A 307 -26.57 11.40 -2.94
CA ASP A 307 -25.71 10.36 -3.48
C ASP A 307 -24.24 10.85 -3.54
N PRO A 308 -23.32 10.27 -2.75
CA PRO A 308 -21.93 10.69 -2.74
C PRO A 308 -21.21 10.41 -4.06
N TYR A 309 -21.62 9.42 -4.84
CA TYR A 309 -21.00 9.10 -6.12
C TYR A 309 -21.37 10.14 -7.19
N GLU A 310 -22.62 10.64 -7.18
CA GLU A 310 -23.02 11.75 -8.03
C GLU A 310 -22.18 13.01 -7.73
N VAL A 311 -21.96 13.31 -6.44
CA VAL A 311 -21.10 14.42 -6.01
C VAL A 311 -19.66 14.22 -6.48
N CYS A 312 -19.09 13.03 -6.32
CA CYS A 312 -17.73 12.73 -6.80
C CYS A 312 -17.60 12.90 -8.31
N ASN A 313 -18.57 12.39 -9.07
CA ASN A 313 -18.59 12.50 -10.53
C ASN A 313 -18.69 13.97 -10.97
N ALA A 314 -19.56 14.74 -10.36
CA ALA A 314 -19.69 16.18 -10.62
C ALA A 314 -18.40 16.94 -10.27
N ALA A 315 -17.81 16.69 -9.10
CA ALA A 315 -16.55 17.32 -8.69
C ALA A 315 -15.37 16.97 -9.62
N ALA A 316 -15.33 15.74 -10.17
CA ALA A 316 -14.30 15.28 -11.09
C ALA A 316 -14.33 16.00 -12.45
N THR A 317 -15.41 16.71 -12.80
CA THR A 317 -15.47 17.54 -14.01
C THR A 317 -14.60 18.78 -13.92
N LYS A 318 -14.20 19.19 -12.69
CA LYS A 318 -13.29 20.32 -12.50
C LYS A 318 -11.86 19.90 -12.88
N PRO A 319 -11.20 20.60 -13.84
CA PRO A 319 -9.93 20.14 -14.39
C PRO A 319 -8.71 20.39 -13.49
N PHE A 320 -8.88 20.99 -12.31
CA PHE A 320 -7.80 21.32 -11.37
C PHE A 320 -8.30 21.37 -9.92
N GLY A 321 -7.39 21.15 -8.96
CA GLY A 321 -7.65 21.33 -7.53
C GLY A 321 -8.59 20.28 -6.91
N TYR A 322 -8.84 19.15 -7.60
CA TYR A 322 -9.59 18.00 -7.10
C TYR A 322 -8.90 16.71 -7.52
N LEU A 323 -8.79 15.75 -6.60
CA LEU A 323 -8.30 14.39 -6.86
C LEU A 323 -9.47 13.43 -6.72
N PRO A 324 -9.84 12.68 -7.79
CA PRO A 324 -11.06 11.88 -7.84
C PRO A 324 -10.90 10.56 -7.05
N TYR A 325 -10.90 10.65 -5.73
CA TYR A 325 -11.05 9.50 -4.86
C TYR A 325 -12.53 9.23 -4.62
N THR A 326 -12.95 7.99 -4.83
CA THR A 326 -14.31 7.55 -4.58
C THR A 326 -14.45 6.96 -3.18
N PRO A 327 -15.58 7.18 -2.49
CA PRO A 327 -15.85 6.54 -1.21
C PRO A 327 -16.04 5.02 -1.36
N GLY A 328 -15.83 4.30 -0.26
CA GLY A 328 -15.98 2.86 -0.20
C GLY A 328 -16.10 2.35 1.23
N LEU A 329 -16.03 1.03 1.40
CA LEU A 329 -16.12 0.39 2.71
C LEU A 329 -14.94 0.73 3.63
N GLY A 330 -13.77 1.06 3.07
CA GLY A 330 -12.56 1.37 3.83
C GLY A 330 -11.30 1.30 2.98
N VAL A 331 -10.16 1.09 3.64
CA VAL A 331 -8.84 1.02 3.00
C VAL A 331 -8.22 -0.36 3.24
N GLY A 332 -7.81 -1.03 2.17
CA GLY A 332 -7.18 -2.35 2.22
C GLY A 332 -5.85 -2.43 1.49
N GLY A 333 -5.24 -3.62 1.52
CA GLY A 333 -3.97 -3.92 0.87
C GLY A 333 -2.74 -3.79 1.78
N HIS A 334 -1.57 -4.00 1.19
CA HIS A 334 -0.30 -4.05 1.92
C HIS A 334 0.38 -2.69 2.13
N CYS A 335 -0.05 -1.64 1.42
CA CYS A 335 0.67 -0.37 1.39
C CYS A 335 -0.08 0.74 2.14
N ILE A 336 -1.30 1.07 1.68
CA ILE A 336 -2.00 2.26 2.18
C ILE A 336 -2.41 2.16 3.65
N PRO A 337 -2.95 1.02 4.16
CA PRO A 337 -3.26 0.91 5.58
C PRO A 337 -2.03 0.75 6.48
N VAL A 338 -0.85 0.45 5.92
CA VAL A 338 0.38 0.12 6.66
C VAL A 338 1.34 1.31 6.73
N ASN A 339 1.59 2.00 5.62
CA ASN A 339 2.60 3.06 5.54
C ASN A 339 2.39 4.24 6.50
N PRO A 340 1.15 4.63 6.87
CA PRO A 340 0.95 5.63 7.91
C PRO A 340 1.66 5.30 9.22
N TYR A 341 1.65 4.03 9.63
CA TYR A 341 2.31 3.60 10.88
C TYR A 341 3.83 3.68 10.80
N TYR A 342 4.45 3.55 9.62
CA TYR A 342 5.87 3.84 9.44
C TYR A 342 6.20 5.31 9.74
N LEU A 343 5.40 6.23 9.22
CA LEU A 343 5.61 7.66 9.48
C LEU A 343 5.27 8.02 10.93
N LEU A 344 4.15 7.50 11.45
CA LEU A 344 3.69 7.77 12.82
C LEU A 344 4.59 7.14 13.89
N SER A 345 5.41 6.12 13.56
CA SER A 345 6.33 5.49 14.51
C SER A 345 7.44 6.43 14.99
N ASN A 346 7.77 7.48 14.22
CA ASN A 346 8.84 8.42 14.57
C ASN A 346 8.53 9.88 14.19
N SER A 347 7.26 10.19 13.87
CA SER A 347 6.82 11.55 13.52
C SER A 347 5.43 11.83 14.05
N THR A 348 5.22 13.04 14.53
CA THR A 348 3.88 13.51 14.94
C THR A 348 3.13 14.06 13.75
N PHE A 349 2.00 13.43 13.39
CA PHE A 349 1.16 13.87 12.27
C PHE A 349 -0.33 13.64 12.59
N PRO A 350 -0.99 14.54 13.36
CA PRO A 350 -2.35 14.33 13.88
C PRO A 350 -3.40 14.06 12.80
N VAL A 351 -3.35 14.76 11.66
CA VAL A 351 -4.29 14.58 10.55
C VAL A 351 -4.18 13.17 9.97
N LEU A 352 -2.96 12.66 9.78
CA LEU A 352 -2.73 11.31 9.28
C LEU A 352 -3.17 10.26 10.29
N GLN A 353 -2.87 10.48 11.57
CA GLN A 353 -3.28 9.58 12.64
C GLN A 353 -4.80 9.43 12.65
N LEU A 354 -5.55 10.54 12.72
CA LEU A 354 -7.01 10.53 12.72
C LEU A 354 -7.57 9.84 11.46
N ALA A 355 -7.07 10.21 10.27
CA ALA A 355 -7.48 9.59 9.01
C ALA A 355 -7.26 8.07 9.01
N THR A 356 -6.12 7.62 9.53
CA THR A 356 -5.78 6.21 9.60
C THR A 356 -6.69 5.45 10.56
N GLU A 357 -6.90 5.96 11.76
CA GLU A 357 -7.78 5.37 12.78
C GLU A 357 -9.23 5.28 12.29
N ARG A 358 -9.73 6.35 11.63
CA ARG A 358 -11.07 6.37 11.02
C ARG A 358 -11.23 5.31 9.94
N MET A 359 -10.22 5.14 9.08
CA MET A 359 -10.29 4.15 8.00
C MET A 359 -10.19 2.70 8.51
N TRP A 360 -9.42 2.46 9.56
CA TRP A 360 -9.37 1.14 10.19
C TRP A 360 -10.68 0.75 10.90
N SER A 361 -11.33 1.70 11.55
CA SER A 361 -12.60 1.47 12.27
C SER A 361 -13.84 1.50 11.35
N ARG A 362 -13.73 2.09 10.15
CA ARG A 362 -14.87 2.30 9.25
C ARG A 362 -15.67 1.04 8.93
N PRO A 363 -15.08 -0.12 8.55
CA PRO A 363 -15.86 -1.32 8.22
C PRO A 363 -16.72 -1.81 9.39
N SER A 364 -16.17 -1.78 10.61
CA SER A 364 -16.93 -2.19 11.81
C SER A 364 -18.05 -1.21 12.14
N ARG A 365 -17.78 0.11 12.05
CA ARG A 365 -18.80 1.14 12.27
C ARG A 365 -19.95 1.03 11.28
N LEU A 366 -19.64 0.89 9.99
CA LEU A 366 -20.67 0.74 8.95
C LEU A 366 -21.45 -0.58 9.10
N CYS A 367 -20.81 -1.64 9.56
CA CYS A 367 -21.47 -2.88 9.91
C CYS A 367 -22.51 -2.68 11.03
N ASP A 368 -22.13 -2.00 12.11
CA ASP A 368 -23.03 -1.74 13.24
C ASP A 368 -24.22 -0.87 12.83
N GLU A 369 -23.98 0.23 12.09
CA GLU A 369 -25.02 1.11 11.56
C GLU A 369 -26.00 0.37 10.63
N LEU A 370 -25.47 -0.52 9.79
CA LEU A 370 -26.24 -1.35 8.87
C LEU A 370 -27.15 -2.33 9.63
N MET A 371 -26.57 -3.05 10.58
CA MET A 371 -27.31 -4.05 11.37
C MET A 371 -28.36 -3.42 12.28
N GLU A 372 -28.04 -2.28 12.91
CA GLU A 372 -29.03 -1.54 13.69
C GLU A 372 -30.20 -1.06 12.83
N THR A 373 -29.93 -0.59 11.62
CA THR A 373 -30.95 -0.14 10.67
C THR A 373 -31.82 -1.31 10.21
N PHE A 374 -31.19 -2.45 9.89
CA PHE A 374 -31.88 -3.67 9.51
C PHE A 374 -32.81 -4.16 10.61
N LEU A 375 -32.33 -4.21 11.86
CA LEU A 375 -33.18 -4.65 12.99
C LEU A 375 -34.35 -3.70 13.27
N LYS A 376 -34.14 -2.39 13.10
CA LYS A 376 -35.24 -1.41 13.25
C LYS A 376 -36.31 -1.51 12.15
N SER A 377 -35.95 -2.03 10.97
CA SER A 377 -36.90 -2.20 9.85
C SER A 377 -37.82 -3.44 9.99
N LYS A 378 -37.43 -4.41 10.85
CA LYS A 378 -38.27 -5.58 11.17
C LYS A 378 -39.30 -5.19 12.22
N THR A 379 -40.58 -5.46 11.96
CA THR A 379 -41.70 -5.15 12.87
C THR A 379 -41.65 -6.00 14.14
N GLU A 380 -42.18 -5.45 15.27
CA GLU A 380 -42.26 -6.11 16.61
C GLU A 380 -43.06 -7.41 16.63
N GLY A 381 -42.98 -8.30 15.81
CA GLY A 381 -43.62 -9.61 15.76
C GLY A 381 -42.82 -10.59 14.91
N GLU A 382 -41.91 -10.11 14.12
CA GLU A 382 -41.01 -10.89 13.24
C GLU A 382 -39.63 -11.18 13.85
N PHE A 383 -39.40 -10.80 15.12
CA PHE A 383 -38.25 -11.26 15.86
C PHE A 383 -38.28 -12.79 16.06
N SER A 384 -38.18 -13.50 14.93
CA SER A 384 -37.72 -14.86 14.95
C SER A 384 -36.31 -14.86 15.51
N LYS A 385 -36.01 -15.78 16.44
CA LYS A 385 -34.67 -15.99 17.05
C LYS A 385 -33.61 -16.48 16.04
N VAL A 386 -33.82 -16.23 14.77
CA VAL A 386 -32.92 -16.68 13.68
C VAL A 386 -31.97 -15.56 13.31
N ALA A 387 -30.70 -15.86 13.41
CA ALA A 387 -29.61 -14.95 12.98
C ALA A 387 -29.77 -14.57 11.49
N PRO A 388 -29.56 -13.30 11.10
CA PRO A 388 -29.75 -12.87 9.72
C PRO A 388 -28.73 -13.54 8.77
N ARG A 389 -29.19 -13.87 7.58
CA ARG A 389 -28.36 -14.42 6.50
C ARG A 389 -27.81 -13.27 5.65
N VAL A 390 -26.51 -13.07 5.71
CA VAL A 390 -25.83 -11.95 5.03
C VAL A 390 -24.88 -12.48 3.96
N LEU A 391 -25.04 -12.02 2.72
CA LEU A 391 -24.07 -12.25 1.65
C LEU A 391 -23.15 -11.04 1.51
N VAL A 392 -21.84 -11.26 1.57
CA VAL A 392 -20.82 -10.22 1.31
C VAL A 392 -20.20 -10.45 -0.06
N VAL A 393 -20.34 -9.47 -0.95
CA VAL A 393 -19.92 -9.53 -2.35
C VAL A 393 -18.62 -8.76 -2.56
N GLY A 394 -17.59 -9.47 -3.01
CA GLY A 394 -16.27 -8.89 -3.27
C GLY A 394 -15.46 -8.70 -1.98
N VAL A 395 -14.69 -9.72 -1.60
CA VAL A 395 -13.88 -9.72 -0.37
C VAL A 395 -12.41 -9.40 -0.62
N GLY A 396 -11.98 -9.28 -1.87
CA GLY A 396 -10.64 -8.80 -2.22
C GLY A 396 -10.42 -7.34 -1.77
N PHE A 397 -9.17 -6.94 -1.55
CA PHE A 397 -8.88 -5.55 -1.14
C PHE A 397 -8.96 -4.54 -2.29
N LYS A 398 -8.94 -4.99 -3.55
CA LYS A 398 -8.98 -4.16 -4.75
C LYS A 398 -9.55 -4.95 -5.92
N ARG A 399 -10.33 -4.28 -6.77
CA ARG A 399 -10.89 -4.87 -8.00
C ARG A 399 -9.78 -5.46 -8.89
N GLY A 400 -10.00 -6.68 -9.37
CA GLY A 400 -9.02 -7.42 -10.19
C GLY A 400 -7.89 -8.07 -9.41
N GLN A 401 -7.94 -8.08 -8.07
CA GLN A 401 -6.95 -8.70 -7.20
C GLN A 401 -7.60 -9.77 -6.31
N SER A 402 -6.90 -10.88 -6.10
CA SER A 402 -7.32 -11.97 -5.23
C SER A 402 -6.87 -11.80 -3.76
N GLY A 403 -6.04 -10.80 -3.47
CA GLY A 403 -5.51 -10.58 -2.13
C GLY A 403 -6.58 -10.08 -1.16
N ILE A 404 -6.58 -10.62 0.07
CA ILE A 404 -7.49 -10.21 1.15
C ILE A 404 -6.77 -9.46 2.29
N SER A 405 -5.51 -9.09 2.10
CA SER A 405 -4.73 -8.39 3.12
C SER A 405 -5.37 -7.09 3.53
N HIS A 406 -5.66 -6.95 4.83
CA HIS A 406 -6.37 -5.80 5.41
C HIS A 406 -7.64 -5.42 4.64
N SER A 407 -8.33 -6.40 4.06
CA SER A 407 -9.57 -6.15 3.33
C SER A 407 -10.65 -5.57 4.26
N PRO A 408 -11.26 -4.43 3.90
CA PRO A 408 -12.40 -3.88 4.63
C PRO A 408 -13.59 -4.83 4.69
N ALA A 409 -13.83 -5.61 3.62
CA ALA A 409 -14.89 -6.61 3.57
C ALA A 409 -14.66 -7.75 4.58
N VAL A 410 -13.42 -8.22 4.73
CA VAL A 410 -13.06 -9.22 5.74
C VAL A 410 -13.26 -8.67 7.15
N SER A 411 -12.93 -7.40 7.39
CA SER A 411 -13.18 -6.75 8.68
C SER A 411 -14.67 -6.60 8.99
N LEU A 412 -15.50 -6.31 7.97
CA LEU A 412 -16.97 -6.29 8.09
C LEU A 412 -17.51 -7.69 8.38
N ILE A 413 -17.06 -8.72 7.66
CA ILE A 413 -17.42 -10.13 7.91
C ILE A 413 -17.12 -10.51 9.36
N GLN A 414 -15.91 -10.21 9.84
CA GLN A 414 -15.54 -10.53 11.21
C GLN A 414 -16.46 -9.84 12.23
N ARG A 415 -16.85 -8.58 11.99
CA ARG A 415 -17.79 -7.84 12.85
C ARG A 415 -19.19 -8.46 12.83
N LEU A 416 -19.68 -8.90 11.65
CA LEU A 416 -20.95 -9.61 11.51
C LEU A 416 -20.98 -10.91 12.31
N LEU A 417 -19.90 -11.69 12.26
CA LEU A 417 -19.77 -12.96 12.98
C LEU A 417 -19.65 -12.75 14.49
N ASP A 418 -18.74 -11.87 14.94
CA ASP A 418 -18.37 -11.73 16.35
C ASP A 418 -19.41 -10.98 17.19
N GLN A 419 -20.02 -9.93 16.61
CA GLN A 419 -20.91 -9.02 17.33
C GLN A 419 -22.39 -9.28 17.06
N TRP A 420 -22.71 -9.70 15.83
CA TRP A 420 -24.09 -9.81 15.38
C TRP A 420 -24.56 -11.25 15.19
N GLU A 421 -23.66 -12.23 15.40
CA GLU A 421 -23.93 -13.67 15.27
C GLU A 421 -24.63 -14.02 13.94
N ALA A 422 -24.35 -13.25 12.87
CA ALA A 422 -24.98 -13.41 11.57
C ALA A 422 -24.49 -14.68 10.84
N HIS A 423 -25.35 -15.29 10.03
CA HIS A 423 -24.94 -16.33 9.08
C HIS A 423 -24.36 -15.67 7.84
N VAL A 424 -23.03 -15.61 7.75
CA VAL A 424 -22.33 -14.92 6.67
C VAL A 424 -21.90 -15.91 5.59
N THR A 425 -22.14 -15.55 4.35
CA THR A 425 -21.60 -16.18 3.14
C THR A 425 -20.87 -15.12 2.33
N PHE A 426 -19.81 -15.48 1.60
CA PHE A 426 -19.16 -14.54 0.68
C PHE A 426 -19.17 -15.03 -0.76
N VAL A 427 -19.09 -14.10 -1.71
CA VAL A 427 -18.81 -14.38 -3.11
C VAL A 427 -17.73 -13.44 -3.63
N ASP A 428 -16.70 -14.03 -4.24
CA ASP A 428 -15.65 -13.32 -4.97
C ASP A 428 -15.00 -14.28 -5.97
N PRO A 429 -15.06 -14.04 -7.28
CA PRO A 429 -14.51 -14.94 -8.30
C PRO A 429 -12.99 -15.14 -8.21
N LEU A 430 -12.27 -14.20 -7.58
CA LEU A 430 -10.81 -14.23 -7.51
C LEU A 430 -10.29 -14.77 -6.17
N VAL A 431 -11.13 -14.78 -5.11
CA VAL A 431 -10.75 -15.27 -3.77
C VAL A 431 -11.26 -16.68 -3.56
N LYS A 432 -10.37 -17.58 -3.20
CA LYS A 432 -10.68 -18.99 -2.99
C LYS A 432 -11.22 -19.23 -1.58
N GLU A 433 -12.03 -20.28 -1.40
CA GLU A 433 -12.53 -20.71 -0.10
C GLU A 433 -11.39 -20.93 0.92
N GLN A 434 -10.29 -21.51 0.50
CA GLN A 434 -9.11 -21.73 1.36
C GLN A 434 -8.48 -20.45 1.92
N ASP A 435 -8.72 -19.28 1.29
CA ASP A 435 -8.18 -18.00 1.73
C ASP A 435 -9.03 -17.40 2.87
N LEU A 436 -10.32 -17.83 3.01
CA LEU A 436 -11.25 -17.43 4.06
C LEU A 436 -12.04 -18.64 4.59
N PRO A 437 -11.37 -19.66 5.16
CA PRO A 437 -11.95 -20.99 5.39
C PRO A 437 -13.04 -21.06 6.48
N TYR A 438 -13.24 -20.00 7.24
CA TYR A 438 -14.23 -19.90 8.30
C TYR A 438 -15.56 -19.27 7.84
N VAL A 439 -15.66 -18.90 6.55
CA VAL A 439 -16.87 -18.33 5.94
C VAL A 439 -17.23 -19.15 4.70
N PRO A 440 -18.45 -19.67 4.58
CA PRO A 440 -18.91 -20.35 3.36
C PRO A 440 -18.76 -19.46 2.13
N ARG A 441 -18.34 -20.04 1.01
CA ARG A 441 -18.24 -19.36 -0.27
C ARG A 441 -19.40 -19.78 -1.17
N LEU A 442 -20.09 -18.82 -1.77
CA LEU A 442 -21.07 -19.02 -2.81
C LEU A 442 -20.36 -19.22 -4.16
N ASP A 443 -20.77 -20.23 -4.92
CA ASP A 443 -20.24 -20.47 -6.27
C ASP A 443 -20.88 -19.51 -7.27
N GLU A 444 -20.10 -18.61 -7.82
CA GLU A 444 -20.53 -17.60 -8.78
C GLU A 444 -21.06 -18.16 -10.10
N ASN A 445 -20.73 -19.41 -10.44
CA ASN A 445 -21.16 -20.03 -11.72
C ASN A 445 -22.52 -20.70 -11.61
N THR A 446 -22.89 -21.17 -10.42
CA THR A 446 -24.11 -21.97 -10.19
C THR A 446 -25.11 -21.33 -9.24
N GLU A 447 -24.65 -20.50 -8.32
CA GLU A 447 -25.45 -19.94 -7.24
C GLU A 447 -25.66 -18.42 -7.34
N TRP A 448 -24.98 -17.71 -8.27
CA TRP A 448 -25.17 -16.29 -8.50
C TRP A 448 -26.40 -16.04 -9.39
N ASN A 449 -27.59 -16.28 -8.83
CA ASN A 449 -28.88 -16.16 -9.50
C ASN A 449 -29.96 -15.68 -8.54
N LYS A 450 -31.09 -15.18 -9.08
CA LYS A 450 -32.18 -14.59 -8.31
C LYS A 450 -32.68 -15.53 -7.21
N GLU A 451 -32.92 -16.81 -7.52
CA GLU A 451 -33.54 -17.79 -6.61
C GLU A 451 -32.67 -18.05 -5.36
N VAL A 452 -31.33 -18.04 -5.52
CA VAL A 452 -30.41 -18.21 -4.38
C VAL A 452 -30.21 -16.90 -3.63
N LEU A 453 -30.08 -15.77 -4.34
CA LEU A 453 -29.84 -14.46 -3.73
C LEU A 453 -31.05 -13.99 -2.89
N GLU A 454 -32.27 -14.32 -3.28
CA GLU A 454 -33.48 -14.05 -2.51
C GLU A 454 -33.60 -14.84 -1.19
N GLN A 455 -32.71 -15.80 -0.96
CA GLN A 455 -32.67 -16.52 0.32
C GLN A 455 -31.86 -15.74 1.39
N PHE A 456 -31.18 -14.65 1.06
CA PHE A 456 -30.50 -13.81 2.02
C PHE A 456 -31.43 -12.70 2.53
N ASP A 457 -31.24 -12.31 3.79
CA ASP A 457 -31.90 -11.13 4.35
C ASP A 457 -31.23 -9.84 3.86
N MET A 458 -29.91 -9.93 3.61
CA MET A 458 -29.11 -8.78 3.23
C MET A 458 -27.96 -9.18 2.29
N ILE A 459 -27.69 -8.34 1.30
CA ILE A 459 -26.53 -8.43 0.39
C ILE A 459 -25.71 -7.15 0.50
N VAL A 460 -24.45 -7.30 0.95
CA VAL A 460 -23.50 -6.17 1.09
C VAL A 460 -22.50 -6.23 -0.04
N VAL A 461 -22.61 -5.32 -1.00
CA VAL A 461 -21.64 -5.18 -2.09
C VAL A 461 -20.47 -4.32 -1.60
N ALA A 462 -19.42 -4.98 -1.13
CA ALA A 462 -18.21 -4.34 -0.62
C ALA A 462 -17.26 -3.94 -1.75
N LEU A 463 -17.23 -4.75 -2.83
CA LEU A 463 -16.40 -4.51 -4.02
C LEU A 463 -17.06 -5.14 -5.25
N LYS A 464 -17.27 -4.35 -6.30
CA LYS A 464 -17.70 -4.89 -7.62
C LYS A 464 -16.53 -5.58 -8.32
N GLN A 465 -16.35 -6.88 -8.01
CA GLN A 465 -15.26 -7.67 -8.58
C GLN A 465 -15.51 -7.99 -10.07
N LEU A 466 -14.43 -8.30 -10.78
CA LEU A 466 -14.52 -8.75 -12.18
C LEU A 466 -15.25 -10.10 -12.26
N SER A 467 -15.93 -10.33 -13.38
CA SER A 467 -16.62 -11.60 -13.70
C SER A 467 -17.91 -11.87 -12.91
N LEU A 468 -18.46 -10.89 -12.16
CA LEU A 468 -19.82 -10.95 -11.63
C LEU A 468 -20.73 -10.03 -12.44
N ASP A 469 -21.92 -10.52 -12.76
CA ASP A 469 -23.00 -9.70 -13.33
C ASP A 469 -23.84 -9.11 -12.18
N PHE A 470 -23.76 -7.82 -11.99
CA PHE A 470 -24.49 -7.11 -10.93
C PHE A 470 -25.93 -6.76 -11.32
N GLY A 471 -26.34 -6.95 -12.58
CA GLY A 471 -27.72 -6.73 -13.01
C GLY A 471 -28.72 -7.60 -12.27
N VAL A 472 -28.34 -8.81 -11.86
CA VAL A 472 -29.19 -9.71 -11.06
C VAL A 472 -29.66 -9.10 -9.74
N LEU A 473 -28.90 -8.14 -9.17
CA LEU A 473 -29.26 -7.48 -7.91
C LEU A 473 -30.38 -6.45 -8.07
N GLU A 474 -30.60 -5.95 -9.29
CA GLU A 474 -31.68 -4.99 -9.60
C GLU A 474 -33.03 -5.68 -9.72
N ASP A 475 -33.04 -6.99 -10.02
CA ASP A 475 -34.24 -7.79 -10.24
C ASP A 475 -34.71 -8.54 -8.98
N LEU A 476 -34.03 -8.34 -7.82
CA LEU A 476 -34.39 -9.05 -6.57
C LEU A 476 -35.71 -8.56 -6.01
N GLU A 477 -36.54 -9.52 -5.62
CA GLU A 477 -37.83 -9.34 -4.94
C GLU A 477 -37.73 -9.91 -3.51
N GLY A 478 -38.79 -9.98 -2.79
CA GLY A 478 -38.85 -10.73 -1.51
C GLY A 478 -38.27 -10.00 -0.30
N GLY A 479 -37.94 -8.71 -0.39
CA GLY A 479 -37.51 -7.92 0.79
C GLY A 479 -36.05 -8.06 1.17
N VAL A 480 -35.22 -8.56 0.24
CA VAL A 480 -33.73 -8.58 0.41
C VAL A 480 -33.20 -7.15 0.42
N GLN A 481 -32.46 -6.78 1.47
CA GLN A 481 -31.81 -5.49 1.54
C GLN A 481 -30.46 -5.52 0.80
N VAL A 482 -30.34 -4.78 -0.30
CA VAL A 482 -29.06 -4.63 -1.03
C VAL A 482 -28.41 -3.31 -0.62
N VAL A 483 -27.17 -3.39 -0.11
CA VAL A 483 -26.38 -2.23 0.31
C VAL A 483 -25.08 -2.19 -0.49
N ASN A 484 -24.81 -1.06 -1.14
CA ASN A 484 -23.68 -0.89 -2.03
C ASN A 484 -22.67 0.13 -1.47
N TYR A 485 -21.43 -0.33 -1.22
CA TYR A 485 -20.29 0.49 -0.77
C TYR A 485 -19.26 0.77 -1.86
N CYS A 486 -19.60 0.56 -3.11
CA CYS A 486 -18.71 0.83 -4.25
C CYS A 486 -19.49 1.40 -5.44
N PRO A 487 -18.85 2.21 -6.32
CA PRO A 487 -19.51 2.82 -7.48
C PRO A 487 -19.91 1.79 -8.54
#